data_a30648a3a4e984af8459a1d7fa9ddcb8
#
_entry.id   a30648a3a4e984af8459a1d7fa9ddcb8
#
_cell.length_a   1.000
_cell.length_b   1.000
_cell.length_c   1.000
_cell.angle_alpha   90.00
_cell.angle_beta   90.00
_cell.angle_gamma   90.00
#
_symmetry.space_group_name_H-M   'P 1'
#
loop_
_entity.id
_entity.type
_entity.pdbx_description
1 polymer ?
#
loop_
_entity_poly.entity_id
_entity_poly.type
_entity_poly.pdbx_seq_one_letter_code
_entity_poly.pdbx_strand_id
1 'polypeptide(L)'
;MATRISVIVAVYNPGPHFDDLIESFLRQSMPSTDFEVLLCDDGSDQETQARLDAVAAAHSHLKVLKLEHSGWPGSPRNAGIDAAAGKYMFFADHDDSFGDEALQRLADYADQNNSDVVVGRLTGVGRSLPRGMFRRNVPNAVLGQDPLLEILTPHKLFRTEFIREHGIRFPDGKVRLEDHMFVMRSYFAANVISILADYPCYYWTKRTDKPSASATLIEPVHYFQYLRVVLDIVEENVEPGPARDVLLQHWYRGKVLKRLSGRHFLRFTPEYRQGFLDVIRPLVRDRFGPQIDPYLAFPMRVRSALLRADRVDGLEALARIESGLKATAEATSIAWDQSGRLRLEIEARVRFADGSELEFEESSEGWRWLPPEAFPSDAVADSVLEAGQDLAAARIEVFVRARHNGSDYVQPADDQPAPTGPGTLRTAITIDPRTARAGRSVTKHSDLIAQVSYAGWNFGSSVRIDPERLAALGLADRTIGRRVFTLETRGSNLLFLKATKLSSAARTIPAAVRPVFRARAVRKARRIAGRIRRRLLKVIR
;
A
#
# COMPACT_ATOMS: atom_id res chain seq x y z
N MET A 1 12.31 -11.90 -32.99
CA MET A 1 11.51 -10.69 -32.63
C MET A 1 12.34 -9.87 -31.65
N ALA A 2 12.16 -8.56 -31.56
CA ALA A 2 12.90 -7.76 -30.60
C ALA A 2 12.34 -7.97 -29.18
N THR A 3 13.21 -8.05 -28.17
CA THR A 3 12.82 -8.17 -26.75
C THR A 3 11.96 -6.98 -26.35
N ARG A 4 10.78 -7.22 -25.80
CA ARG A 4 9.89 -6.13 -25.36
C ARG A 4 10.26 -5.60 -23.98
N ILE A 5 10.60 -6.49 -23.03
CA ILE A 5 10.94 -6.09 -21.66
C ILE A 5 12.24 -6.74 -21.20
N SER A 6 13.12 -5.97 -20.58
CA SER A 6 14.21 -6.44 -19.72
C SER A 6 13.82 -6.24 -18.26
N VAL A 7 13.68 -7.33 -17.50
CA VAL A 7 13.50 -7.25 -16.05
C VAL A 7 14.86 -7.27 -15.38
N ILE A 8 15.21 -6.21 -14.66
CA ILE A 8 16.49 -6.03 -13.99
C ILE A 8 16.31 -6.36 -12.51
N VAL A 9 17.02 -7.38 -12.03
CA VAL A 9 16.94 -7.86 -10.64
C VAL A 9 18.30 -7.69 -9.97
N ALA A 10 18.39 -6.81 -8.99
CA ALA A 10 19.56 -6.73 -8.12
C ALA A 10 19.55 -7.92 -7.16
N VAL A 11 20.61 -8.74 -7.18
CA VAL A 11 20.73 -9.97 -6.39
C VAL A 11 21.95 -9.90 -5.49
N TYR A 12 21.77 -10.22 -4.21
CA TYR A 12 22.86 -10.45 -3.25
C TYR A 12 22.41 -11.44 -2.18
N ASN A 13 22.99 -12.64 -2.16
CA ASN A 13 22.68 -13.71 -1.21
C ASN A 13 21.16 -13.81 -0.92
N PRO A 14 20.34 -14.13 -1.94
CA PRO A 14 18.89 -14.12 -1.83
C PRO A 14 18.40 -15.25 -0.92
N GLY A 15 17.34 -14.97 -0.17
CA GLY A 15 16.64 -15.95 0.68
C GLY A 15 15.69 -16.86 -0.12
N PRO A 16 14.78 -17.57 0.57
CA PRO A 16 13.86 -18.55 -0.04
C PRO A 16 12.86 -17.91 -1.02
N HIS A 17 12.52 -16.64 -0.87
CA HIS A 17 11.58 -15.93 -1.77
C HIS A 17 12.12 -15.78 -3.21
N PHE A 18 13.40 -16.01 -3.43
CA PHE A 18 13.98 -15.99 -4.78
C PHE A 18 13.34 -17.03 -5.71
N ASP A 19 12.98 -18.21 -5.20
CA ASP A 19 12.28 -19.23 -5.98
C ASP A 19 10.88 -18.75 -6.40
N ASP A 20 10.16 -18.06 -5.51
CA ASP A 20 8.86 -17.45 -5.83
C ASP A 20 8.98 -16.42 -6.97
N LEU A 21 10.08 -15.63 -6.98
CA LEU A 21 10.37 -14.68 -8.05
C LEU A 21 10.60 -15.42 -9.38
N ILE A 22 11.50 -16.40 -9.42
CA ILE A 22 11.80 -17.19 -10.64
C ILE A 22 10.54 -17.87 -11.17
N GLU A 23 9.76 -18.54 -10.29
CA GLU A 23 8.49 -19.13 -10.68
C GLU A 23 7.50 -18.11 -11.25
N SER A 24 7.50 -16.89 -10.75
CA SER A 24 6.64 -15.83 -11.27
C SER A 24 6.99 -15.41 -12.69
N PHE A 25 8.28 -15.48 -13.08
CA PHE A 25 8.70 -15.30 -14.48
C PHE A 25 8.28 -16.45 -15.38
N LEU A 26 8.38 -17.68 -14.90
CA LEU A 26 7.99 -18.87 -15.67
C LEU A 26 6.47 -18.96 -15.91
N ARG A 27 5.66 -18.30 -15.08
CA ARG A 27 4.20 -18.23 -15.23
C ARG A 27 3.71 -17.03 -16.04
N GLN A 28 4.60 -16.17 -16.57
CA GLN A 28 4.15 -15.01 -17.34
C GLN A 28 3.35 -15.40 -18.57
N SER A 29 2.29 -14.65 -18.86
CA SER A 29 1.51 -14.79 -20.10
C SER A 29 2.28 -14.29 -21.35
N MET A 30 3.26 -13.41 -21.16
CA MET A 30 4.16 -12.96 -22.21
C MET A 30 5.07 -14.13 -22.61
N PRO A 31 5.23 -14.43 -23.91
CA PRO A 31 6.17 -15.49 -24.36
C PRO A 31 7.60 -15.21 -23.87
N SER A 32 8.31 -16.27 -23.46
CA SER A 32 9.71 -16.16 -22.99
C SER A 32 10.69 -15.64 -24.05
N THR A 33 10.29 -15.61 -25.32
CA THR A 33 11.04 -14.97 -26.43
C THR A 33 10.94 -13.45 -26.44
N ASP A 34 9.93 -12.88 -25.75
CA ASP A 34 9.58 -11.47 -25.82
C ASP A 34 10.07 -10.68 -24.60
N PHE A 35 10.62 -11.36 -23.58
CA PHE A 35 11.26 -10.71 -22.45
C PHE A 35 12.55 -11.43 -22.03
N GLU A 36 13.40 -10.71 -21.32
CA GLU A 36 14.57 -11.24 -20.63
C GLU A 36 14.58 -10.83 -19.17
N VAL A 37 15.27 -11.61 -18.35
CA VAL A 37 15.54 -11.29 -16.94
C VAL A 37 17.04 -11.20 -16.75
N LEU A 38 17.53 -10.07 -16.28
CA LEU A 38 18.91 -9.81 -15.97
C LEU A 38 19.09 -9.93 -14.44
N LEU A 39 19.64 -11.06 -14.00
CA LEU A 39 20.00 -11.30 -12.60
C LEU A 39 21.38 -10.65 -12.36
N CYS A 40 21.36 -9.41 -11.85
CA CYS A 40 22.57 -8.62 -11.60
C CYS A 40 23.13 -9.00 -10.22
N ASP A 41 24.05 -9.96 -10.18
CA ASP A 41 24.65 -10.51 -8.98
C ASP A 41 25.74 -9.58 -8.43
N ASP A 42 25.47 -8.95 -7.30
CA ASP A 42 26.36 -8.02 -6.59
C ASP A 42 27.43 -8.75 -5.75
N GLY A 43 28.10 -9.74 -6.35
CA GLY A 43 29.20 -10.47 -5.70
C GLY A 43 28.71 -11.39 -4.57
N SER A 44 27.69 -12.20 -4.83
CA SER A 44 27.19 -13.21 -3.90
C SER A 44 28.22 -14.33 -3.64
N ASP A 45 27.97 -15.15 -2.62
CA ASP A 45 28.76 -16.34 -2.31
C ASP A 45 28.69 -17.40 -3.41
N GLN A 46 29.61 -18.37 -3.35
CA GLN A 46 29.73 -19.43 -4.39
C GLN A 46 28.46 -20.29 -4.52
N GLU A 47 27.76 -20.56 -3.41
CA GLU A 47 26.53 -21.34 -3.42
C GLU A 47 25.44 -20.60 -4.18
N THR A 48 25.27 -19.31 -3.90
CA THR A 48 24.33 -18.44 -4.61
C THR A 48 24.69 -18.32 -6.09
N GLN A 49 25.99 -18.10 -6.43
CA GLN A 49 26.42 -18.01 -7.81
C GLN A 49 26.12 -19.30 -8.60
N ALA A 50 26.38 -20.47 -8.01
CA ALA A 50 26.06 -21.76 -8.63
C ALA A 50 24.54 -21.91 -8.84
N ARG A 51 23.72 -21.46 -7.90
CA ARG A 51 22.25 -21.44 -8.02
C ARG A 51 21.77 -20.53 -9.14
N LEU A 52 22.33 -19.34 -9.28
CA LEU A 52 22.01 -18.39 -10.36
C LEU A 52 22.40 -18.97 -11.72
N ASP A 53 23.60 -19.56 -11.84
CA ASP A 53 24.08 -20.20 -13.06
C ASP A 53 23.20 -21.38 -13.49
N ALA A 54 22.73 -22.19 -12.52
CA ALA A 54 21.81 -23.30 -12.78
C ALA A 54 20.45 -22.81 -13.31
N VAL A 55 19.92 -21.73 -12.75
CA VAL A 55 18.66 -21.11 -13.22
C VAL A 55 18.81 -20.57 -14.64
N ALA A 56 19.91 -19.88 -14.94
CA ALA A 56 20.17 -19.35 -16.27
C ALA A 56 20.41 -20.47 -17.32
N ALA A 57 21.08 -21.56 -16.94
CA ALA A 57 21.28 -22.72 -17.80
C ALA A 57 19.95 -23.43 -18.15
N ALA A 58 18.98 -23.43 -17.23
CA ALA A 58 17.67 -24.03 -17.45
C ALA A 58 16.73 -23.16 -18.31
N HIS A 59 16.94 -21.83 -18.35
CA HIS A 59 16.01 -20.88 -18.95
C HIS A 59 16.74 -19.79 -19.74
N SER A 60 16.78 -19.91 -21.07
CA SER A 60 17.56 -19.07 -21.96
C SER A 60 17.24 -17.56 -21.93
N HIS A 61 16.06 -17.19 -21.44
CA HIS A 61 15.65 -15.79 -21.25
C HIS A 61 16.07 -15.20 -19.89
N LEU A 62 16.66 -16.03 -18.98
CA LEU A 62 17.26 -15.59 -17.73
C LEU A 62 18.78 -15.53 -17.90
N LYS A 63 19.39 -14.40 -17.60
CA LYS A 63 20.82 -14.14 -17.77
C LYS A 63 21.43 -13.67 -16.46
N VAL A 64 22.64 -14.08 -16.13
CA VAL A 64 23.38 -13.64 -14.94
C VAL A 64 24.45 -12.65 -15.35
N LEU A 65 24.46 -11.49 -14.71
CA LEU A 65 25.54 -10.51 -14.77
C LEU A 65 26.31 -10.56 -13.46
N LYS A 66 27.51 -11.12 -13.45
CA LYS A 66 28.37 -11.23 -12.27
C LYS A 66 29.15 -9.93 -12.10
N LEU A 67 28.97 -9.27 -10.96
CA LEU A 67 29.54 -7.97 -10.64
C LEU A 67 30.43 -8.08 -9.39
N GLU A 68 31.31 -7.10 -9.21
CA GLU A 68 32.00 -6.90 -7.94
C GLU A 68 31.03 -6.38 -6.88
N HIS A 69 31.21 -6.79 -5.61
CA HIS A 69 30.32 -6.43 -4.53
C HIS A 69 30.36 -4.92 -4.25
N SER A 70 29.25 -4.23 -4.51
CA SER A 70 29.06 -2.81 -4.27
C SER A 70 28.36 -2.52 -2.93
N GLY A 71 27.65 -3.49 -2.38
CA GLY A 71 26.94 -3.44 -1.10
C GLY A 71 25.66 -2.64 -1.10
N TRP A 72 25.18 -2.20 -2.28
CA TRP A 72 23.93 -1.44 -2.43
C TRP A 72 23.28 -1.70 -3.81
N PRO A 73 21.94 -1.69 -3.94
CA PRO A 73 21.28 -2.09 -5.19
C PRO A 73 21.45 -1.11 -6.37
N GLY A 74 22.01 0.08 -6.17
CA GLY A 74 22.19 1.07 -7.24
C GLY A 74 23.11 0.60 -8.35
N SER A 75 24.32 0.16 -8.02
CA SER A 75 25.31 -0.30 -9.00
C SER A 75 24.84 -1.53 -9.81
N PRO A 76 24.30 -2.61 -9.22
CA PRO A 76 23.77 -3.72 -10.03
C PRO A 76 22.56 -3.32 -10.88
N ARG A 77 21.69 -2.39 -10.42
CA ARG A 77 20.62 -1.86 -11.27
C ARG A 77 21.17 -1.06 -12.47
N ASN A 78 22.23 -0.27 -12.27
CA ASN A 78 22.91 0.45 -13.35
C ASN A 78 23.54 -0.49 -14.38
N ALA A 79 24.21 -1.55 -13.95
CA ALA A 79 24.73 -2.58 -14.85
C ALA A 79 23.59 -3.24 -15.68
N GLY A 80 22.43 -3.46 -15.05
CA GLY A 80 21.25 -3.94 -15.74
C GLY A 80 20.69 -2.95 -16.77
N ILE A 81 20.71 -1.63 -16.50
CA ILE A 81 20.33 -0.58 -17.47
C ILE A 81 21.23 -0.67 -18.72
N ASP A 82 22.54 -0.87 -18.53
CA ASP A 82 23.50 -0.96 -19.65
C ASP A 82 23.28 -2.20 -20.49
N ALA A 83 22.97 -3.34 -19.86
CA ALA A 83 22.79 -4.64 -20.52
C ALA A 83 21.38 -4.84 -21.11
N ALA A 84 20.38 -4.02 -20.73
CA ALA A 84 18.99 -4.21 -21.15
C ALA A 84 18.82 -4.11 -22.67
N ALA A 85 18.26 -5.16 -23.31
CA ALA A 85 17.96 -5.19 -24.74
C ALA A 85 16.48 -4.93 -25.05
N GLY A 86 15.62 -4.89 -24.02
CA GLY A 86 14.18 -4.68 -24.18
C GLY A 86 13.83 -3.24 -24.52
N LYS A 87 12.71 -3.07 -25.26
CA LYS A 87 12.10 -1.74 -25.51
C LYS A 87 11.79 -1.03 -24.17
N TYR A 88 11.40 -1.79 -23.18
CA TYR A 88 11.14 -1.35 -21.81
C TYR A 88 12.04 -2.08 -20.83
N MET A 89 12.29 -1.46 -19.67
CA MET A 89 12.94 -2.10 -18.53
C MET A 89 12.04 -2.01 -17.28
N PHE A 90 12.15 -2.99 -16.39
CA PHE A 90 11.45 -3.03 -15.11
C PHE A 90 12.46 -3.43 -14.03
N PHE A 91 12.52 -2.69 -12.91
CA PHE A 91 13.36 -3.04 -11.76
C PHE A 91 12.58 -3.88 -10.75
N ALA A 92 13.16 -5.00 -10.36
CA ALA A 92 12.59 -5.89 -9.36
C ALA A 92 13.60 -6.21 -8.26
N ASP A 93 13.10 -6.48 -7.05
CA ASP A 93 13.90 -7.00 -5.94
C ASP A 93 13.82 -8.53 -5.90
N HIS A 94 14.88 -9.19 -5.42
CA HIS A 94 15.02 -10.65 -5.47
C HIS A 94 14.10 -11.41 -4.48
N ASP A 95 13.34 -10.70 -3.63
CA ASP A 95 12.41 -11.25 -2.63
C ASP A 95 10.93 -10.95 -2.94
N ASP A 96 10.65 -10.46 -4.14
CA ASP A 96 9.32 -10.09 -4.62
C ASP A 96 8.80 -11.06 -5.69
N SER A 97 7.64 -10.78 -6.29
CA SER A 97 7.12 -11.59 -7.39
C SER A 97 6.17 -10.80 -8.30
N PHE A 98 5.90 -11.35 -9.50
CA PHE A 98 5.02 -10.74 -10.50
C PHE A 98 3.65 -11.42 -10.55
N GLY A 99 2.63 -10.68 -10.97
CA GLY A 99 1.37 -11.27 -11.42
C GLY A 99 1.55 -11.98 -12.75
N ASP A 100 0.83 -13.07 -12.99
CA ASP A 100 1.03 -13.93 -14.18
C ASP A 100 0.86 -13.21 -15.53
N GLU A 101 0.08 -12.12 -15.58
CA GLU A 101 -0.15 -11.30 -16.79
C GLU A 101 0.60 -9.95 -16.74
N ALA A 102 1.51 -9.77 -15.77
CA ALA A 102 2.06 -8.45 -15.45
C ALA A 102 2.88 -7.85 -16.60
N LEU A 103 3.84 -8.61 -17.13
CA LEU A 103 4.74 -8.11 -18.18
C LEU A 103 3.96 -7.77 -19.45
N GLN A 104 3.03 -8.63 -19.86
CA GLN A 104 2.19 -8.38 -21.03
C GLN A 104 1.36 -7.11 -20.86
N ARG A 105 0.67 -6.97 -19.73
CA ARG A 105 -0.21 -5.81 -19.47
C ARG A 105 0.56 -4.50 -19.36
N LEU A 106 1.71 -4.53 -18.72
CA LEU A 106 2.56 -3.33 -18.59
C LEU A 106 3.06 -2.86 -19.96
N ALA A 107 3.56 -3.77 -20.80
CA ALA A 107 4.04 -3.43 -22.13
C ALA A 107 2.91 -2.96 -23.05
N ASP A 108 1.76 -3.66 -23.05
CA ASP A 108 0.61 -3.27 -23.87
C ASP A 108 0.06 -1.89 -23.47
N TYR A 109 0.01 -1.62 -22.15
CA TYR A 109 -0.44 -0.32 -21.67
C TYR A 109 0.54 0.81 -21.97
N ALA A 110 1.85 0.53 -21.92
CA ALA A 110 2.89 1.45 -22.33
C ALA A 110 2.82 1.76 -23.84
N ASP A 111 2.65 0.72 -24.66
CA ASP A 111 2.51 0.88 -26.13
C ASP A 111 1.24 1.66 -26.49
N GLN A 112 0.11 1.36 -25.84
CA GLN A 112 -1.17 2.03 -26.06
C GLN A 112 -1.13 3.54 -25.78
N ASN A 113 -0.38 3.94 -24.75
CA ASN A 113 -0.36 5.33 -24.28
C ASN A 113 0.94 6.06 -24.65
N ASN A 114 1.88 5.43 -25.36
CA ASN A 114 3.22 5.94 -25.64
C ASN A 114 3.96 6.38 -24.36
N SER A 115 3.86 5.58 -23.30
CA SER A 115 4.37 5.95 -22.00
C SER A 115 5.88 5.83 -21.89
N ASP A 116 6.53 6.83 -21.30
CA ASP A 116 7.92 6.76 -20.87
C ASP A 116 8.04 5.97 -19.56
N VAL A 117 7.01 6.12 -18.68
CA VAL A 117 6.94 5.43 -17.40
C VAL A 117 5.54 4.85 -17.18
N VAL A 118 5.45 3.57 -16.80
CA VAL A 118 4.18 2.96 -16.34
C VAL A 118 4.30 2.50 -14.90
N VAL A 119 3.47 3.07 -14.04
CA VAL A 119 3.33 2.65 -12.65
C VAL A 119 2.28 1.54 -12.59
N GLY A 120 2.73 0.29 -12.60
CA GLY A 120 1.85 -0.87 -12.43
C GLY A 120 1.39 -1.02 -10.98
N ARG A 121 0.18 -1.56 -10.77
CA ARG A 121 -0.33 -1.81 -9.41
C ARG A 121 0.62 -2.68 -8.60
N LEU A 122 1.13 -2.11 -7.50
CA LEU A 122 1.84 -2.84 -6.47
C LEU A 122 0.85 -3.38 -5.44
N THR A 123 1.13 -4.56 -4.93
CA THR A 123 0.38 -5.21 -3.86
C THR A 123 1.33 -5.60 -2.74
N GLY A 124 1.06 -5.17 -1.52
CA GLY A 124 1.86 -5.53 -0.35
C GLY A 124 1.53 -6.92 0.18
N VAL A 125 2.51 -7.80 0.27
CA VAL A 125 2.42 -9.10 0.94
C VAL A 125 3.05 -8.99 2.32
N GLY A 126 2.25 -9.10 3.38
CA GLY A 126 2.72 -8.88 4.75
C GLY A 126 3.07 -7.42 5.09
N ARG A 127 2.74 -6.47 4.21
CA ARG A 127 2.94 -5.02 4.41
C ARG A 127 1.77 -4.20 3.87
N SER A 128 1.55 -3.03 4.46
CA SER A 128 0.56 -2.08 3.94
C SER A 128 1.19 -1.16 2.89
N LEU A 129 0.42 -0.84 1.85
CA LEU A 129 0.76 0.15 0.84
C LEU A 129 -0.27 1.29 0.85
N PRO A 130 0.08 2.48 0.32
CA PRO A 130 -0.87 3.54 0.09
C PRO A 130 -2.01 3.06 -0.81
N ARG A 131 -3.25 3.20 -0.35
CA ARG A 131 -4.44 2.70 -1.07
C ARG A 131 -4.95 3.67 -2.14
N GLY A 132 -4.54 4.92 -2.07
CA GLY A 132 -5.01 5.99 -2.95
C GLY A 132 -4.56 5.85 -4.40
N MET A 133 -3.37 5.28 -4.63
CA MET A 133 -2.71 5.31 -5.93
C MET A 133 -3.43 4.49 -7.02
N PHE A 134 -3.93 3.31 -6.68
CA PHE A 134 -4.46 2.37 -7.68
C PHE A 134 -5.98 2.29 -7.68
N ARG A 135 -6.66 3.45 -7.75
CA ARG A 135 -8.12 3.53 -7.81
C ARG A 135 -8.68 3.27 -9.21
N ARG A 136 -8.01 3.78 -10.24
CA ARG A 136 -8.36 3.67 -11.65
C ARG A 136 -7.11 3.70 -12.51
N ASN A 137 -7.21 3.22 -13.74
CA ASN A 137 -6.18 3.43 -14.75
C ASN A 137 -6.13 4.92 -15.13
N VAL A 138 -4.90 5.45 -15.30
CA VAL A 138 -4.66 6.83 -15.74
C VAL A 138 -3.69 6.79 -16.92
N PRO A 139 -4.15 7.07 -18.14
CA PRO A 139 -3.30 7.03 -19.34
C PRO A 139 -2.17 8.05 -19.35
N ASN A 140 -2.42 9.25 -18.82
CA ASN A 140 -1.44 10.33 -18.68
C ASN A 140 -1.62 10.99 -17.32
N ALA A 141 -0.81 10.57 -16.35
CA ALA A 141 -0.85 11.06 -14.97
C ALA A 141 0.03 12.31 -14.83
N VAL A 142 -0.47 13.29 -14.08
CA VAL A 142 0.19 14.58 -13.86
C VAL A 142 0.81 14.61 -12.47
N LEU A 143 2.11 14.87 -12.39
CA LEU A 143 2.84 15.01 -11.13
C LEU A 143 2.27 16.19 -10.32
N GLY A 144 1.99 15.96 -9.04
CA GLY A 144 1.35 16.94 -8.16
C GLY A 144 -0.18 16.91 -8.17
N GLN A 145 -0.83 16.33 -9.18
CA GLN A 145 -2.28 16.14 -9.25
C GLN A 145 -2.68 14.68 -9.04
N ASP A 146 -2.04 13.76 -9.75
CA ASP A 146 -2.22 12.33 -9.54
C ASP A 146 -1.26 11.81 -8.46
N PRO A 147 -1.56 10.68 -7.78
CA PRO A 147 -0.83 10.25 -6.58
C PRO A 147 0.52 9.58 -6.88
N LEU A 148 1.29 10.08 -7.84
CA LEU A 148 2.56 9.52 -8.28
C LEU A 148 3.63 9.46 -7.18
N LEU A 149 3.59 10.41 -6.23
CA LEU A 149 4.53 10.47 -5.11
C LEU A 149 4.27 9.42 -4.00
N GLU A 150 3.09 8.80 -3.98
CA GLU A 150 2.75 7.83 -2.93
C GLU A 150 3.65 6.59 -2.93
N ILE A 151 4.22 6.23 -4.09
CA ILE A 151 5.13 5.09 -4.25
C ILE A 151 6.31 5.51 -5.13
N LEU A 152 7.45 5.79 -4.52
CA LEU A 152 8.69 6.19 -5.19
C LEU A 152 9.73 5.06 -5.26
N THR A 153 9.28 3.78 -5.15
CA THR A 153 10.14 2.63 -5.46
C THR A 153 10.35 2.51 -6.97
N PRO A 154 11.45 1.89 -7.46
CA PRO A 154 11.72 1.77 -8.88
C PRO A 154 10.91 0.67 -9.57
N HIS A 155 10.04 -0.06 -8.86
CA HIS A 155 9.21 -1.15 -9.39
C HIS A 155 8.15 -0.62 -10.38
N LYS A 156 8.63 -0.15 -11.52
CA LYS A 156 7.88 0.47 -12.61
C LYS A 156 8.46 0.04 -13.94
N LEU A 157 7.67 0.13 -15.00
CA LEU A 157 8.14 -0.03 -16.34
C LEU A 157 8.65 1.33 -16.86
N PHE A 158 9.84 1.36 -17.44
CA PHE A 158 10.45 2.53 -18.05
C PHE A 158 10.80 2.21 -19.51
N ARG A 159 10.61 3.16 -20.42
CA ARG A 159 11.14 3.03 -21.79
C ARG A 159 12.67 3.08 -21.73
N THR A 160 13.33 2.06 -22.27
CA THR A 160 14.78 1.89 -22.14
C THR A 160 15.57 3.04 -22.76
N GLU A 161 15.21 3.42 -23.98
CA GLU A 161 15.83 4.53 -24.68
C GLU A 161 15.68 5.84 -23.92
N PHE A 162 14.48 6.16 -23.41
CA PHE A 162 14.21 7.33 -22.59
C PHE A 162 15.17 7.42 -21.37
N ILE A 163 15.37 6.33 -20.62
CA ILE A 163 16.28 6.31 -19.47
C ILE A 163 17.73 6.58 -19.91
N ARG A 164 18.16 6.01 -21.05
CA ARG A 164 19.51 6.17 -21.58
C ARG A 164 19.75 7.57 -22.15
N GLU A 165 18.85 8.10 -22.93
CA GLU A 165 18.93 9.43 -23.55
C GLU A 165 19.04 10.53 -22.52
N HIS A 166 18.32 10.41 -21.38
CA HIS A 166 18.36 11.38 -20.29
C HIS A 166 19.47 11.09 -19.26
N GLY A 167 20.30 10.06 -19.47
CA GLY A 167 21.38 9.71 -18.55
C GLY A 167 20.91 9.36 -17.13
N ILE A 168 19.66 8.88 -16.98
CA ILE A 168 19.07 8.62 -15.66
C ILE A 168 19.69 7.36 -15.06
N ARG A 169 20.33 7.51 -13.89
CA ARG A 169 21.05 6.44 -13.18
C ARG A 169 20.75 6.49 -11.68
N PHE A 170 20.87 5.35 -11.04
CA PHE A 170 20.96 5.28 -9.60
C PHE A 170 22.30 5.87 -9.12
N PRO A 171 22.34 6.52 -7.97
CA PRO A 171 23.63 6.94 -7.39
C PRO A 171 24.44 5.69 -7.00
N ASP A 172 25.76 5.79 -7.13
CA ASP A 172 26.68 4.73 -6.73
C ASP A 172 26.90 4.71 -5.20
N GLY A 173 27.24 3.52 -4.69
CA GLY A 173 27.56 3.30 -3.29
C GLY A 173 26.32 3.27 -2.37
N LYS A 174 26.56 3.36 -1.06
CA LYS A 174 25.52 3.20 -0.03
C LYS A 174 24.73 4.50 0.17
N VAL A 175 23.80 4.78 -0.73
CA VAL A 175 22.96 5.97 -0.76
C VAL A 175 21.53 5.63 -0.34
N ARG A 176 20.99 6.32 0.67
CA ARG A 176 19.56 6.21 1.04
C ARG A 176 18.72 7.07 0.10
N LEU A 177 17.48 6.66 -0.13
CA LEU A 177 16.55 7.34 -1.03
C LEU A 177 17.02 7.37 -2.50
N GLU A 178 17.88 6.46 -2.89
CA GLU A 178 18.35 6.28 -4.26
C GLU A 178 17.17 6.05 -5.23
N ASP A 179 16.15 5.33 -4.76
CA ASP A 179 14.91 5.09 -5.50
C ASP A 179 14.17 6.40 -5.77
N HIS A 180 14.06 7.27 -4.75
CA HIS A 180 13.42 8.58 -4.88
C HIS A 180 14.17 9.46 -5.89
N MET A 181 15.51 9.44 -5.86
CA MET A 181 16.34 10.22 -6.80
C MET A 181 16.13 9.75 -8.23
N PHE A 182 16.18 8.44 -8.47
CA PHE A 182 15.98 7.85 -9.79
C PHE A 182 14.57 8.13 -10.33
N VAL A 183 13.54 7.85 -9.51
CA VAL A 183 12.14 7.99 -9.93
C VAL A 183 11.77 9.46 -10.16
N MET A 184 12.24 10.39 -9.32
CA MET A 184 11.93 11.82 -9.52
C MET A 184 12.60 12.37 -10.78
N ARG A 185 13.86 12.03 -11.06
CA ARG A 185 14.50 12.39 -12.33
C ARG A 185 13.73 11.82 -13.53
N SER A 186 13.27 10.57 -13.42
CA SER A 186 12.44 9.95 -14.47
C SER A 186 11.10 10.68 -14.64
N TYR A 187 10.44 11.08 -13.55
CA TYR A 187 9.14 11.76 -13.63
C TYR A 187 9.25 13.17 -14.23
N PHE A 188 10.31 13.91 -13.90
CA PHE A 188 10.52 15.24 -14.48
C PHE A 188 10.95 15.21 -15.95
N ALA A 189 11.66 14.18 -16.37
CA ALA A 189 12.07 14.03 -17.78
C ALA A 189 10.98 13.42 -18.67
N ALA A 190 10.00 12.68 -18.11
CA ALA A 190 9.00 11.95 -18.87
C ALA A 190 7.97 12.85 -19.54
N ASN A 191 7.65 12.57 -20.81
CA ASN A 191 6.53 13.18 -21.50
C ASN A 191 5.19 12.56 -21.09
N VAL A 192 5.16 11.23 -20.89
CA VAL A 192 3.94 10.49 -20.52
C VAL A 192 4.24 9.52 -19.39
N ILE A 193 3.55 9.72 -18.26
CA ILE A 193 3.53 8.81 -17.12
C ILE A 193 2.14 8.19 -17.03
N SER A 194 2.04 6.87 -17.00
CA SER A 194 0.75 6.18 -16.90
C SER A 194 0.63 5.37 -15.60
N ILE A 195 -0.61 5.19 -15.11
CA ILE A 195 -0.91 4.32 -13.95
C ILE A 195 -1.80 3.17 -14.41
N LEU A 196 -1.32 1.92 -14.28
CA LEU A 196 -2.08 0.69 -14.54
C LEU A 196 -2.56 0.11 -13.21
N ALA A 197 -3.84 0.34 -12.88
CA ALA A 197 -4.41 0.05 -11.57
C ALA A 197 -5.31 -1.20 -11.53
N ASP A 198 -5.74 -1.73 -12.64
CA ASP A 198 -6.77 -2.77 -12.71
C ASP A 198 -6.23 -4.21 -12.53
N TYR A 199 -4.90 -4.39 -12.57
CA TYR A 199 -4.24 -5.69 -12.40
C TYR A 199 -3.06 -5.60 -11.43
N PRO A 200 -2.92 -6.52 -10.43
CA PRO A 200 -1.75 -6.57 -9.56
C PRO A 200 -0.53 -7.03 -10.35
N CYS A 201 0.32 -6.07 -10.73
CA CYS A 201 1.51 -6.35 -11.54
C CYS A 201 2.67 -6.87 -10.71
N TYR A 202 2.83 -6.36 -9.48
CA TYR A 202 4.00 -6.64 -8.65
C TYR A 202 3.59 -6.84 -7.20
N TYR A 203 4.09 -7.91 -6.57
CA TYR A 203 3.86 -8.26 -5.17
C TYR A 203 5.09 -7.92 -4.36
N TRP A 204 5.00 -6.84 -3.59
CA TRP A 204 6.06 -6.37 -2.71
C TRP A 204 5.98 -7.08 -1.36
N THR A 205 6.87 -8.04 -1.16
CA THR A 205 6.85 -8.97 -0.03
C THR A 205 7.62 -8.41 1.17
N LYS A 206 7.05 -8.55 2.37
CA LYS A 206 7.79 -8.27 3.60
C LYS A 206 8.60 -9.50 4.00
N ARG A 207 9.91 -9.37 4.03
CA ARG A 207 10.79 -10.43 4.52
C ARG A 207 10.51 -10.76 5.98
N THR A 208 10.53 -12.06 6.29
CA THR A 208 10.37 -12.59 7.66
C THR A 208 11.70 -13.07 8.24
N ASP A 209 12.70 -13.31 7.40
CA ASP A 209 14.02 -13.86 7.73
C ASP A 209 15.04 -12.79 8.15
N LYS A 210 14.88 -11.56 7.68
CA LYS A 210 15.75 -10.42 8.03
C LYS A 210 14.93 -9.15 8.25
N PRO A 211 15.30 -8.26 9.19
CA PRO A 211 14.66 -6.95 9.29
C PRO A 211 14.91 -6.17 8.00
N SER A 212 13.86 -5.55 7.46
CA SER A 212 14.01 -4.67 6.30
C SER A 212 14.88 -3.46 6.68
N ALA A 213 15.63 -2.94 5.72
CA ALA A 213 16.47 -1.74 5.92
C ALA A 213 15.67 -0.53 6.46
N SER A 214 14.34 -0.51 6.23
CA SER A 214 13.43 0.51 6.74
C SER A 214 12.93 0.27 8.18
N ALA A 215 13.18 -0.90 8.78
CA ALA A 215 12.72 -1.24 10.12
C ALA A 215 13.65 -0.75 11.25
N THR A 216 14.89 -0.38 10.94
CA THR A 216 15.86 0.16 11.89
C THR A 216 15.69 1.68 12.03
N LEU A 217 16.02 2.21 13.21
CA LEU A 217 16.17 3.66 13.40
C LEU A 217 17.17 4.19 12.37
N ILE A 218 16.82 5.30 11.74
CA ILE A 218 17.71 5.96 10.79
C ILE A 218 18.85 6.63 11.55
N GLU A 219 20.01 6.73 10.92
CA GLU A 219 21.02 7.68 11.34
C GLU A 219 20.62 9.06 10.75
N PRO A 220 20.28 10.08 11.57
CA PRO A 220 19.62 11.27 11.07
C PRO A 220 20.47 12.10 10.10
N VAL A 221 21.76 12.31 10.38
CA VAL A 221 22.63 13.20 9.59
C VAL A 221 22.70 12.71 8.15
N HIS A 222 23.11 11.46 7.93
CA HIS A 222 23.25 10.90 6.57
C HIS A 222 21.89 10.77 5.88
N TYR A 223 20.84 10.35 6.62
CA TYR A 223 19.53 10.20 6.01
C TYR A 223 18.98 11.50 5.45
N PHE A 224 19.06 12.58 6.23
CA PHE A 224 18.55 13.89 5.80
C PHE A 224 19.47 14.61 4.82
N GLN A 225 20.77 14.25 4.79
CA GLN A 225 21.66 14.67 3.70
C GLN A 225 21.17 14.14 2.35
N TYR A 226 20.82 12.86 2.27
CA TYR A 226 20.24 12.29 1.03
C TYR A 226 18.86 12.83 0.72
N LEU A 227 18.06 13.14 1.75
CA LEU A 227 16.79 13.82 1.51
C LEU A 227 16.98 15.19 0.85
N ARG A 228 18.00 15.97 1.25
CA ARG A 228 18.32 17.26 0.60
C ARG A 228 18.55 17.07 -0.90
N VAL A 229 19.28 16.04 -1.31
CA VAL A 229 19.48 15.74 -2.76
C VAL A 229 18.16 15.47 -3.48
N VAL A 230 17.22 14.77 -2.84
CA VAL A 230 15.88 14.55 -3.44
C VAL A 230 15.11 15.88 -3.57
N LEU A 231 15.21 16.76 -2.56
CA LEU A 231 14.56 18.06 -2.59
C LEU A 231 15.21 18.98 -3.64
N ASP A 232 16.54 18.93 -3.81
CA ASP A 232 17.28 19.65 -4.86
C ASP A 232 16.73 19.26 -6.25
N ILE A 233 16.50 17.97 -6.51
CA ILE A 233 15.89 17.51 -7.79
C ILE A 233 14.53 18.16 -8.02
N VAL A 234 13.70 18.33 -6.99
CA VAL A 234 12.39 18.99 -7.13
C VAL A 234 12.58 20.49 -7.40
N GLU A 235 13.47 21.14 -6.66
CA GLU A 235 13.70 22.59 -6.74
C GLU A 235 14.38 23.01 -8.05
N GLU A 236 15.21 22.14 -8.64
CA GLU A 236 15.83 22.34 -9.95
C GLU A 236 14.83 22.25 -11.11
N ASN A 237 13.72 21.52 -10.93
CA ASN A 237 12.75 21.25 -11.99
C ASN A 237 11.43 22.01 -11.85
N VAL A 238 11.16 22.64 -10.71
CA VAL A 238 9.91 23.37 -10.47
C VAL A 238 10.22 24.71 -9.80
N GLU A 239 9.77 25.79 -10.43
CA GLU A 239 9.93 27.16 -9.90
C GLU A 239 9.27 27.32 -8.52
N PRO A 240 9.75 28.26 -7.67
CA PRO A 240 9.11 28.59 -6.39
C PRO A 240 7.64 28.94 -6.56
N GLY A 241 6.78 28.36 -5.72
CA GLY A 241 5.35 28.63 -5.75
C GLY A 241 4.50 27.40 -5.37
N PRO A 242 3.16 27.52 -5.51
CA PRO A 242 2.23 26.47 -5.06
C PRO A 242 2.49 25.08 -5.64
N ALA A 243 2.91 24.99 -6.91
CA ALA A 243 3.20 23.72 -7.55
C ALA A 243 4.40 23.00 -6.88
N ARG A 244 5.47 23.75 -6.54
CA ARG A 244 6.63 23.23 -5.79
C ARG A 244 6.22 22.82 -4.38
N ASP A 245 5.43 23.64 -3.69
CA ASP A 245 4.99 23.39 -2.32
C ASP A 245 4.15 22.12 -2.23
N VAL A 246 3.27 21.86 -3.21
CA VAL A 246 2.50 20.61 -3.35
C VAL A 246 3.42 19.38 -3.48
N LEU A 247 4.55 19.50 -4.15
CA LEU A 247 5.50 18.39 -4.24
C LEU A 247 6.32 18.24 -2.97
N LEU A 248 6.89 19.32 -2.45
CA LEU A 248 7.74 19.31 -1.26
C LEU A 248 7.03 18.80 0.00
N GLN A 249 5.72 19.12 0.14
CA GLN A 249 4.93 18.63 1.28
C GLN A 249 4.92 17.10 1.41
N HIS A 250 5.11 16.35 0.32
CA HIS A 250 5.19 14.89 0.37
C HIS A 250 6.33 14.41 1.28
N TRP A 251 7.54 14.94 1.10
CA TRP A 251 8.70 14.56 1.93
C TRP A 251 8.62 15.18 3.32
N TYR A 252 8.15 16.41 3.45
CA TYR A 252 7.91 17.03 4.74
C TYR A 252 6.99 16.19 5.60
N ARG A 253 5.80 15.87 5.07
CA ARG A 253 4.82 14.98 5.71
C ARG A 253 5.40 13.61 6.01
N GLY A 254 5.97 12.95 4.99
CA GLY A 254 6.33 11.53 5.05
C GLY A 254 7.67 11.22 5.72
N LYS A 255 8.67 12.10 5.57
CA LYS A 255 10.04 11.84 6.05
C LYS A 255 10.39 12.62 7.31
N VAL A 256 9.74 13.76 7.56
CA VAL A 256 9.96 14.59 8.76
C VAL A 256 8.80 14.41 9.75
N LEU A 257 7.62 14.97 9.44
CA LEU A 257 6.52 15.07 10.40
C LEU A 257 5.98 13.72 10.86
N LYS A 258 5.87 12.73 9.97
CA LYS A 258 5.40 11.39 10.34
C LYS A 258 6.31 10.69 11.35
N ARG A 259 7.61 11.01 11.40
CA ARG A 259 8.53 10.44 12.38
C ARG A 259 8.36 11.02 13.77
N LEU A 260 7.72 12.18 13.88
CA LEU A 260 7.36 12.84 15.14
C LEU A 260 5.96 12.45 15.62
N SER A 261 5.34 11.38 15.09
CA SER A 261 3.96 11.02 15.41
C SER A 261 3.84 9.77 16.28
N GLY A 262 2.85 9.78 17.15
CA GLY A 262 2.35 8.65 17.90
C GLY A 262 3.45 7.83 18.61
N ARG A 263 3.22 6.53 18.68
CA ARG A 263 4.14 5.60 19.36
C ARG A 263 5.55 5.56 18.78
N HIS A 264 5.73 5.97 17.52
CA HIS A 264 7.07 6.00 16.90
C HIS A 264 7.96 7.03 17.57
N PHE A 265 7.47 8.27 17.71
CA PHE A 265 8.20 9.36 18.38
C PHE A 265 8.42 9.09 19.87
N LEU A 266 7.40 8.55 20.54
CA LEU A 266 7.48 8.25 21.98
C LEU A 266 8.50 7.15 22.34
N ARG A 267 8.99 6.39 21.36
CA ARG A 267 10.05 5.37 21.55
C ARG A 267 11.47 5.94 21.41
N PHE A 268 11.62 7.17 20.98
CA PHE A 268 12.93 7.77 20.89
C PHE A 268 13.52 7.97 22.29
N THR A 269 14.78 7.58 22.48
CA THR A 269 15.50 7.98 23.70
C THR A 269 15.68 9.50 23.69
N PRO A 270 15.87 10.14 24.87
CA PRO A 270 16.14 11.59 24.91
C PRO A 270 17.29 12.02 24.01
N GLU A 271 18.38 11.27 24.00
CA GLU A 271 19.60 11.56 23.21
C GLU A 271 19.32 11.45 21.71
N TYR A 272 18.65 10.36 21.27
CA TYR A 272 18.29 10.18 19.87
C TYR A 272 17.29 11.24 19.41
N ARG A 273 16.31 11.58 20.27
CA ARG A 273 15.32 12.63 19.98
C ARG A 273 15.98 13.97 19.77
N GLN A 274 16.89 14.37 20.67
CA GLN A 274 17.63 15.63 20.56
C GLN A 274 18.44 15.65 19.27
N GLY A 275 19.26 14.63 19.01
CA GLY A 275 20.05 14.55 17.78
C GLY A 275 19.21 14.56 16.51
N PHE A 276 18.03 13.91 16.54
CA PHE A 276 17.07 13.93 15.44
C PHE A 276 16.52 15.35 15.19
N LEU A 277 16.09 16.04 16.25
CA LEU A 277 15.56 17.41 16.18
C LEU A 277 16.63 18.41 15.72
N ASP A 278 17.87 18.28 16.18
CA ASP A 278 18.99 19.16 15.78
C ASP A 278 19.28 19.07 14.27
N VAL A 279 19.06 17.90 13.66
CA VAL A 279 19.23 17.71 12.21
C VAL A 279 18.03 18.23 11.42
N ILE A 280 16.80 17.98 11.89
CA ILE A 280 15.62 18.33 11.08
C ILE A 280 15.22 19.80 11.20
N ARG A 281 15.49 20.50 12.31
CA ARG A 281 15.14 21.92 12.48
C ARG A 281 15.77 22.83 11.42
N PRO A 282 17.09 22.76 11.15
CA PRO A 282 17.69 23.51 10.04
C PRO A 282 17.07 23.13 8.70
N LEU A 283 16.87 21.83 8.43
CA LEU A 283 16.25 21.38 7.20
C LEU A 283 14.84 21.98 7.00
N VAL A 284 14.02 22.00 8.06
CA VAL A 284 12.66 22.56 8.00
C VAL A 284 12.69 24.06 7.74
N ARG A 285 13.54 24.78 8.46
CA ARG A 285 13.70 26.22 8.24
C ARG A 285 14.15 26.58 6.82
N ASP A 286 15.06 25.78 6.26
CA ASP A 286 15.69 26.07 4.97
C ASP A 286 14.80 25.65 3.77
N ARG A 287 14.01 24.56 3.91
CA ARG A 287 13.35 23.91 2.76
C ARG A 287 11.82 23.81 2.86
N PHE A 288 11.25 23.91 4.05
CA PHE A 288 9.82 23.71 4.26
C PHE A 288 9.23 24.93 4.98
N GLY A 289 9.03 26.03 4.25
CA GLY A 289 8.44 27.25 4.80
C GLY A 289 6.97 27.11 5.19
N PRO A 290 6.39 28.09 5.91
CA PRO A 290 4.98 28.05 6.35
C PRO A 290 3.96 27.94 5.21
N GLN A 291 4.32 28.37 3.99
CA GLN A 291 3.48 28.26 2.80
C GLN A 291 3.10 26.81 2.43
N ILE A 292 3.83 25.82 2.97
CA ILE A 292 3.54 24.39 2.77
C ILE A 292 2.41 23.90 3.68
N ASP A 293 2.21 24.55 4.83
CA ASP A 293 1.30 24.08 5.86
C ASP A 293 -0.18 23.95 5.39
N PRO A 294 -0.72 24.81 4.51
CA PRO A 294 -2.07 24.61 3.94
C PRO A 294 -2.29 23.29 3.20
N TYR A 295 -1.23 22.65 2.70
CA TYR A 295 -1.30 21.34 2.01
C TYR A 295 -1.19 20.16 2.98
N LEU A 296 -0.99 20.42 4.28
CA LEU A 296 -0.90 19.39 5.31
C LEU A 296 -2.28 19.14 5.93
N ALA A 297 -2.59 17.88 6.26
CA ALA A 297 -3.74 17.55 7.08
C ALA A 297 -3.57 18.14 8.50
N PHE A 298 -4.68 18.43 9.17
CA PHE A 298 -4.74 19.12 10.47
C PHE A 298 -3.67 18.64 11.48
N PRO A 299 -3.55 17.33 11.84
CA PRO A 299 -2.56 16.93 12.85
C PRO A 299 -1.10 17.14 12.38
N MET A 300 -0.87 17.20 11.07
CA MET A 300 0.46 17.51 10.52
C MET A 300 0.75 19.01 10.55
N ARG A 301 -0.29 19.88 10.39
CA ARG A 301 -0.15 21.35 10.59
C ARG A 301 0.20 21.67 12.03
N VAL A 302 -0.52 21.08 12.99
CA VAL A 302 -0.21 21.24 14.42
C VAL A 302 1.22 20.83 14.73
N ARG A 303 1.64 19.68 14.22
CA ARG A 303 3.01 19.17 14.40
C ARG A 303 4.06 20.07 13.73
N SER A 304 3.77 20.61 12.56
CA SER A 304 4.63 21.56 11.86
C SER A 304 4.84 22.83 12.70
N ALA A 305 3.76 23.39 13.23
CA ALA A 305 3.82 24.57 14.09
C ALA A 305 4.62 24.31 15.38
N LEU A 306 4.38 23.20 16.06
CA LEU A 306 5.15 22.78 17.25
C LEU A 306 6.64 22.61 16.96
N LEU A 307 6.98 21.99 15.82
CA LEU A 307 8.37 21.80 15.40
C LEU A 307 9.07 23.14 15.13
N ARG A 308 8.40 24.08 14.47
CA ARG A 308 8.93 25.43 14.19
C ARG A 308 9.07 26.27 15.45
N ALA A 309 8.15 26.12 16.40
CA ALA A 309 8.18 26.83 17.69
C ALA A 309 9.10 26.18 18.73
N ASP A 310 9.80 25.10 18.35
CA ASP A 310 10.68 24.33 19.25
C ASP A 310 9.95 23.76 20.49
N ARG A 311 8.64 23.50 20.39
CA ARG A 311 7.81 22.97 21.48
C ARG A 311 7.85 21.43 21.50
N VAL A 312 8.91 20.88 22.08
CA VAL A 312 9.08 19.41 22.21
C VAL A 312 8.02 18.81 23.12
N ASP A 313 7.63 19.53 24.18
CA ASP A 313 6.54 19.19 25.09
C ASP A 313 5.20 19.00 24.34
N GLY A 314 4.87 19.94 23.46
CA GLY A 314 3.69 19.86 22.59
C GLY A 314 3.75 18.70 21.60
N LEU A 315 4.94 18.44 20.99
CA LEU A 315 5.14 17.28 20.11
C LEU A 315 4.90 15.96 20.84
N GLU A 316 5.38 15.83 22.08
CA GLU A 316 5.14 14.65 22.90
C GLU A 316 3.68 14.50 23.31
N ALA A 317 3.03 15.61 23.71
CA ALA A 317 1.62 15.61 24.07
C ALA A 317 0.75 15.16 22.88
N LEU A 318 0.98 15.75 21.68
CA LEU A 318 0.29 15.35 20.46
C LEU A 318 0.52 13.87 20.12
N ALA A 319 1.77 13.38 20.25
CA ALA A 319 2.09 11.98 20.00
C ALA A 319 1.41 11.01 20.97
N ARG A 320 1.20 11.41 22.26
CA ARG A 320 0.43 10.64 23.25
C ARG A 320 -1.05 10.58 22.87
N ILE A 321 -1.64 11.72 22.49
CA ILE A 321 -3.03 11.82 22.00
C ILE A 321 -3.22 10.87 20.82
N GLU A 322 -2.38 10.95 19.81
CA GLU A 322 -2.43 10.09 18.62
C GLU A 322 -2.29 8.59 18.94
N SER A 323 -1.47 8.26 19.94
CA SER A 323 -1.29 6.86 20.38
C SER A 323 -2.50 6.26 21.04
N GLY A 324 -3.35 7.10 21.64
CA GLY A 324 -4.60 6.72 22.30
C GLY A 324 -5.77 6.55 21.34
N LEU A 325 -5.74 7.24 20.19
CA LEU A 325 -6.85 7.23 19.22
C LEU A 325 -6.92 5.92 18.45
N LYS A 326 -8.15 5.42 18.24
CA LYS A 326 -8.47 4.24 17.45
C LYS A 326 -9.76 4.47 16.68
N ALA A 327 -9.85 3.81 15.51
CA ALA A 327 -11.11 3.72 14.77
C ALA A 327 -11.62 2.28 14.77
N THR A 328 -12.95 2.15 14.93
CA THR A 328 -13.69 0.92 14.66
C THR A 328 -14.62 1.15 13.49
N ALA A 329 -14.96 0.09 12.75
CA ALA A 329 -15.93 0.14 11.67
C ALA A 329 -16.85 -1.08 11.79
N GLU A 330 -18.16 -0.84 11.86
CA GLU A 330 -19.17 -1.87 12.04
C GLU A 330 -20.24 -1.78 10.95
N ALA A 331 -20.65 -2.94 10.41
CA ALA A 331 -21.78 -3.03 9.52
C ALA A 331 -23.08 -2.94 10.36
N THR A 332 -23.86 -1.89 10.12
CA THR A 332 -25.15 -1.63 10.81
C THR A 332 -26.33 -2.20 10.05
N SER A 333 -26.19 -2.35 8.72
CA SER A 333 -27.19 -2.96 7.84
C SER A 333 -26.48 -3.74 6.74
N ILE A 334 -27.03 -4.90 6.37
CA ILE A 334 -26.52 -5.74 5.28
C ILE A 334 -27.69 -6.37 4.53
N ALA A 335 -27.72 -6.25 3.22
CA ALA A 335 -28.73 -6.85 2.38
C ALA A 335 -28.19 -7.20 0.99
N TRP A 336 -28.72 -8.28 0.37
CA TRP A 336 -28.57 -8.51 -1.05
C TRP A 336 -29.72 -7.84 -1.80
N ASP A 337 -29.42 -7.04 -2.82
CA ASP A 337 -30.44 -6.52 -3.71
C ASP A 337 -30.90 -7.59 -4.74
N GLN A 338 -31.95 -7.25 -5.49
CA GLN A 338 -32.51 -8.16 -6.49
C GLN A 338 -31.51 -8.54 -7.60
N SER A 339 -30.57 -7.63 -7.92
CA SER A 339 -29.53 -7.85 -8.93
C SER A 339 -28.35 -8.68 -8.43
N GLY A 340 -28.32 -9.03 -7.14
CA GLY A 340 -27.25 -9.78 -6.50
C GLY A 340 -26.06 -8.92 -6.08
N ARG A 341 -26.25 -7.61 -5.90
CA ARG A 341 -25.25 -6.73 -5.28
C ARG A 341 -25.46 -6.73 -3.77
N LEU A 342 -24.37 -6.60 -3.04
CA LEU A 342 -24.34 -6.53 -1.58
C LEU A 342 -24.38 -5.06 -1.13
N ARG A 343 -25.47 -4.66 -0.48
CA ARG A 343 -25.59 -3.33 0.15
C ARG A 343 -25.21 -3.42 1.62
N LEU A 344 -24.36 -2.47 2.07
CA LEU A 344 -23.95 -2.36 3.47
C LEU A 344 -24.06 -0.91 3.90
N GLU A 345 -24.56 -0.71 5.11
CA GLU A 345 -24.37 0.52 5.86
C GLU A 345 -23.29 0.29 6.90
N ILE A 346 -22.34 1.21 6.99
CA ILE A 346 -21.17 1.09 7.86
C ILE A 346 -21.11 2.34 8.75
N GLU A 347 -21.03 2.12 10.05
CA GLU A 347 -20.73 3.14 11.03
C GLU A 347 -19.27 2.99 11.48
N ALA A 348 -18.52 4.08 11.47
CA ALA A 348 -17.19 4.15 12.04
C ALA A 348 -17.14 5.13 13.20
N ARG A 349 -16.37 4.78 14.24
CA ARG A 349 -16.18 5.61 15.43
C ARG A 349 -14.70 5.79 15.70
N VAL A 350 -14.30 7.05 15.93
CA VAL A 350 -12.94 7.44 16.30
C VAL A 350 -12.96 7.88 17.76
N ARG A 351 -12.30 7.11 18.64
CA ARG A 351 -12.33 7.32 20.09
C ARG A 351 -10.99 6.96 20.73
N PHE A 352 -10.76 7.48 21.91
CA PHE A 352 -9.72 7.01 22.81
C PHE A 352 -10.07 5.64 23.41
N ALA A 353 -9.08 5.01 24.07
CA ALA A 353 -9.27 3.68 24.65
C ALA A 353 -10.27 3.64 25.81
N ASP A 354 -10.44 4.76 26.52
CA ASP A 354 -11.42 4.97 27.60
C ASP A 354 -12.83 5.30 27.10
N GLY A 355 -13.01 5.43 25.78
CA GLY A 355 -14.28 5.76 25.15
C GLY A 355 -14.52 7.25 24.93
N SER A 356 -13.66 8.14 25.43
CA SER A 356 -13.73 9.57 25.17
C SER A 356 -13.47 9.90 23.69
N GLU A 357 -13.92 11.05 23.25
CA GLU A 357 -13.87 11.51 21.86
C GLU A 357 -12.94 12.73 21.73
N LEU A 358 -12.57 13.07 20.48
CA LEU A 358 -11.96 14.36 20.19
C LEU A 358 -13.01 15.44 20.29
N GLU A 359 -12.70 16.52 20.99
CA GLU A 359 -13.60 17.64 21.21
C GLU A 359 -13.28 18.78 20.24
N PHE A 360 -14.35 19.42 19.75
CA PHE A 360 -14.29 20.58 18.85
C PHE A 360 -15.34 21.58 19.26
N GLU A 361 -15.06 22.85 19.07
CA GLU A 361 -16.02 23.96 19.23
C GLU A 361 -16.20 24.72 17.91
N GLU A 362 -17.33 25.38 17.74
CA GLU A 362 -17.54 26.26 16.60
C GLU A 362 -16.65 27.51 16.71
N SER A 363 -16.03 27.89 15.60
CA SER A 363 -15.19 29.07 15.46
C SER A 363 -15.62 29.90 14.23
N SER A 364 -15.03 31.06 14.05
CA SER A 364 -15.26 31.90 12.86
C SER A 364 -14.81 31.24 11.55
N GLU A 365 -13.88 30.27 11.61
CA GLU A 365 -13.36 29.53 10.46
C GLU A 365 -13.94 28.10 10.36
N GLY A 366 -14.98 27.80 11.14
CA GLY A 366 -15.68 26.50 11.13
C GLY A 366 -15.57 25.76 12.45
N TRP A 367 -14.60 24.86 12.59
CA TRP A 367 -14.43 24.03 13.78
C TRP A 367 -13.01 24.08 14.29
N ARG A 368 -12.83 24.43 15.57
CA ARG A 368 -11.55 24.44 16.27
C ARG A 368 -11.45 23.24 17.20
N TRP A 369 -10.32 22.55 17.15
CA TRP A 369 -10.01 21.46 18.08
C TRP A 369 -9.78 22.00 19.49
N LEU A 370 -10.43 21.38 20.44
CA LEU A 370 -10.21 21.58 21.88
C LEU A 370 -9.25 20.47 22.36
N PRO A 371 -7.94 20.75 22.49
CA PRO A 371 -7.00 19.74 22.93
C PRO A 371 -7.27 19.34 24.39
N PRO A 372 -7.03 18.05 24.77
CA PRO A 372 -7.07 17.64 26.16
C PRO A 372 -6.11 18.45 27.05
N GLU A 373 -6.40 18.55 28.34
CA GLU A 373 -5.61 19.31 29.33
C GLU A 373 -4.09 18.99 29.30
N ALA A 374 -3.75 17.75 28.94
CA ALA A 374 -2.35 17.33 28.80
C ALA A 374 -1.60 17.95 27.61
N PHE A 375 -2.30 18.66 26.71
CA PHE A 375 -1.68 19.43 25.62
C PHE A 375 -1.42 20.87 26.10
N PRO A 376 -0.18 21.41 25.95
CA PRO A 376 0.13 22.76 26.40
C PRO A 376 -0.70 23.81 25.65
N SER A 377 -1.54 24.56 26.33
CA SER A 377 -2.47 25.52 25.74
C SER A 377 -1.79 26.67 24.99
N ASP A 378 -0.56 27.00 25.36
CA ASP A 378 0.29 28.06 24.78
C ASP A 378 1.23 27.54 23.67
N ALA A 379 1.15 26.25 23.33
CA ALA A 379 2.12 25.61 22.44
C ALA A 379 1.99 26.07 20.98
N VAL A 380 0.77 26.40 20.55
CA VAL A 380 0.48 26.87 19.18
C VAL A 380 -0.62 27.95 19.21
N ALA A 381 -0.65 28.78 18.18
CA ALA A 381 -1.73 29.76 18.02
C ALA A 381 -3.07 29.08 17.73
N ASP A 382 -4.18 29.68 18.13
CA ASP A 382 -5.55 29.16 17.92
C ASP A 382 -5.84 28.87 16.44
N SER A 383 -5.36 29.69 15.52
CA SER A 383 -5.52 29.46 14.07
C SER A 383 -4.92 28.16 13.56
N VAL A 384 -3.91 27.61 14.27
CA VAL A 384 -3.33 26.29 13.94
C VAL A 384 -4.24 25.16 14.36
N LEU A 385 -5.12 25.40 15.36
CA LEU A 385 -6.06 24.41 15.88
C LEU A 385 -7.35 24.30 15.04
N GLU A 386 -7.50 25.13 13.98
CA GLU A 386 -8.64 25.06 13.07
C GLU A 386 -8.62 23.75 12.27
N ALA A 387 -9.70 22.97 12.39
CA ALA A 387 -9.87 21.65 11.80
C ALA A 387 -11.06 21.54 10.84
N GLY A 388 -11.77 22.65 10.58
CA GLY A 388 -13.03 22.66 9.85
C GLY A 388 -12.95 21.98 8.47
N GLN A 389 -11.90 22.26 7.68
CA GLN A 389 -11.72 21.64 6.37
C GLN A 389 -11.47 20.12 6.46
N ASP A 390 -10.67 19.69 7.45
CA ASP A 390 -10.36 18.26 7.66
C ASP A 390 -11.56 17.49 8.23
N LEU A 391 -12.43 18.14 9.02
CA LEU A 391 -13.71 17.59 9.46
C LEU A 391 -14.70 17.47 8.30
N ALA A 392 -14.80 18.49 7.45
CA ALA A 392 -15.63 18.43 6.25
C ALA A 392 -15.17 17.37 5.25
N ALA A 393 -13.88 17.05 5.25
CA ALA A 393 -13.29 15.98 4.43
C ALA A 393 -13.33 14.59 5.10
N ALA A 394 -14.00 14.46 6.27
CA ALA A 394 -14.13 13.21 6.98
C ALA A 394 -14.87 12.16 6.15
N ARG A 395 -14.36 10.91 6.12
CA ARG A 395 -14.94 9.86 5.26
C ARG A 395 -14.56 8.45 5.71
N ILE A 396 -15.39 7.51 5.25
CA ILE A 396 -15.11 6.08 5.32
C ILE A 396 -14.91 5.57 3.89
N GLU A 397 -13.76 5.02 3.59
CA GLU A 397 -13.50 4.32 2.34
C GLU A 397 -13.47 2.82 2.60
N VAL A 398 -14.20 2.05 1.79
CA VAL A 398 -14.29 0.60 1.95
C VAL A 398 -13.55 -0.10 0.81
N PHE A 399 -12.82 -1.17 1.17
CA PHE A 399 -12.04 -1.96 0.24
C PHE A 399 -12.42 -3.43 0.35
N VAL A 400 -12.52 -4.08 -0.80
CA VAL A 400 -12.53 -5.54 -0.90
C VAL A 400 -11.09 -6.02 -0.99
N ARG A 401 -10.60 -6.66 0.07
CA ARG A 401 -9.25 -7.23 0.14
C ARG A 401 -9.24 -8.68 -0.28
N ALA A 402 -8.59 -8.99 -1.37
CA ALA A 402 -8.41 -10.37 -1.82
C ALA A 402 -7.41 -11.10 -0.91
N ARG A 403 -7.87 -12.09 -0.13
CA ARG A 403 -7.01 -12.79 0.85
C ARG A 403 -5.81 -13.51 0.25
N HIS A 404 -5.94 -14.03 -0.97
CA HIS A 404 -4.89 -14.86 -1.57
C HIS A 404 -3.64 -14.09 -1.98
N ASN A 405 -3.76 -12.78 -2.16
CA ASN A 405 -2.66 -11.94 -2.62
C ASN A 405 -2.59 -10.56 -1.94
N GLY A 406 -3.50 -10.27 -0.99
CA GLY A 406 -3.49 -9.02 -0.22
C GLY A 406 -3.95 -7.77 -0.99
N SER A 407 -4.38 -7.88 -2.25
CA SER A 407 -4.80 -6.71 -3.05
C SER A 407 -6.07 -6.07 -2.49
N ASP A 408 -6.03 -4.75 -2.33
CA ASP A 408 -7.16 -3.91 -1.92
C ASP A 408 -7.82 -3.26 -3.15
N TYR A 409 -9.13 -3.38 -3.26
CA TYR A 409 -9.93 -2.77 -4.33
C TYR A 409 -10.97 -1.86 -3.71
N VAL A 410 -10.87 -0.55 -4.00
CA VAL A 410 -11.81 0.45 -3.49
C VAL A 410 -13.22 0.16 -3.97
N GLN A 411 -14.18 0.33 -3.09
CA GLN A 411 -15.60 0.32 -3.42
C GLN A 411 -16.10 1.75 -3.31
N PRO A 412 -16.75 2.29 -4.36
CA PRO A 412 -17.33 3.62 -4.27
C PRO A 412 -18.44 3.64 -3.20
N ALA A 413 -18.51 4.74 -2.45
CA ALA A 413 -19.65 4.99 -1.59
C ALA A 413 -20.89 5.34 -2.43
N ASP A 414 -22.07 4.93 -1.96
CA ASP A 414 -23.35 5.26 -2.60
C ASP A 414 -23.79 6.69 -2.26
N ASP A 415 -23.28 7.23 -1.14
CA ASP A 415 -23.54 8.56 -0.61
C ASP A 415 -22.24 9.27 -0.20
N GLN A 416 -22.32 10.56 0.08
CA GLN A 416 -21.25 11.25 0.77
C GLN A 416 -21.29 10.86 2.25
N PRO A 417 -20.18 10.36 2.83
CA PRO A 417 -20.12 10.06 4.25
C PRO A 417 -20.45 11.32 5.06
N ALA A 418 -21.41 11.21 5.95
CA ALA A 418 -21.82 12.32 6.81
C ALA A 418 -21.42 12.05 8.26
N PRO A 419 -20.88 13.05 9.00
CA PRO A 419 -20.76 12.98 10.43
C PRO A 419 -22.17 12.87 11.03
N THR A 420 -22.40 11.90 11.90
CA THR A 420 -23.68 11.70 12.61
C THR A 420 -23.59 12.06 14.09
N GLY A 421 -22.41 12.51 14.52
CA GLY A 421 -22.07 12.95 15.87
C GLY A 421 -20.57 13.09 16.02
N PRO A 422 -20.07 13.57 17.16
CA PRO A 422 -18.65 13.65 17.44
C PRO A 422 -17.97 12.29 17.23
N GLY A 423 -16.86 12.25 16.49
CA GLY A 423 -16.11 11.03 16.21
C GLY A 423 -16.85 9.92 15.48
N THR A 424 -18.09 10.12 15.01
CA THR A 424 -18.93 9.09 14.40
C THR A 424 -19.26 9.45 12.94
N LEU A 425 -19.00 8.51 12.04
CA LEU A 425 -19.28 8.63 10.61
C LEU A 425 -20.14 7.47 10.13
N ARG A 426 -21.01 7.71 9.13
CA ARG A 426 -21.76 6.67 8.42
C ARG A 426 -21.58 6.78 6.94
N THR A 427 -21.62 5.64 6.25
CA THR A 427 -21.62 5.55 4.79
C THR A 427 -22.40 4.33 4.35
N ALA A 428 -23.04 4.43 3.19
CA ALA A 428 -23.62 3.30 2.48
C ALA A 428 -22.74 2.92 1.28
N ILE A 429 -22.60 1.62 1.04
CA ILE A 429 -21.87 1.10 -0.12
C ILE A 429 -22.63 -0.04 -0.77
N THR A 430 -22.47 -0.16 -2.09
CA THR A 430 -22.96 -1.30 -2.86
C THR A 430 -21.80 -2.02 -3.52
N ILE A 431 -21.56 -3.27 -3.12
CA ILE A 431 -20.52 -4.13 -3.67
C ILE A 431 -21.15 -5.09 -4.71
N ASP A 432 -20.77 -4.97 -5.96
CA ASP A 432 -21.10 -5.95 -6.98
C ASP A 432 -20.00 -7.02 -7.05
N PRO A 433 -20.26 -8.28 -6.63
CA PRO A 433 -19.24 -9.32 -6.67
C PRO A 433 -18.71 -9.65 -8.07
N ARG A 434 -19.40 -9.21 -9.14
CA ARG A 434 -18.97 -9.40 -10.54
C ARG A 434 -17.86 -8.45 -10.95
N THR A 435 -17.79 -7.26 -10.31
CA THR A 435 -16.89 -6.15 -10.72
C THR A 435 -16.05 -5.59 -9.58
N ALA A 436 -16.26 -6.04 -8.34
CA ALA A 436 -15.65 -5.46 -7.12
C ALA A 436 -14.10 -5.49 -7.08
N ARG A 437 -13.45 -6.13 -8.04
CA ARG A 437 -11.99 -6.17 -8.16
C ARG A 437 -11.54 -5.41 -9.40
N ALA A 438 -11.74 -4.09 -9.41
CA ALA A 438 -11.43 -3.21 -10.55
C ALA A 438 -12.05 -3.75 -11.87
N GLY A 439 -13.37 -3.92 -11.88
CA GLY A 439 -14.11 -4.46 -13.02
C GLY A 439 -14.11 -5.99 -13.16
N ARG A 440 -13.42 -6.72 -12.27
CA ARG A 440 -13.35 -8.19 -12.27
C ARG A 440 -14.10 -8.82 -11.11
N SER A 441 -14.56 -10.05 -11.35
CA SER A 441 -15.28 -10.84 -10.35
C SER A 441 -14.44 -11.18 -9.12
N VAL A 442 -15.08 -11.19 -7.95
CA VAL A 442 -14.54 -11.82 -6.75
C VAL A 442 -14.48 -13.33 -6.96
N THR A 443 -13.31 -13.91 -6.96
CA THR A 443 -13.09 -15.33 -7.25
C THR A 443 -12.68 -16.16 -6.04
N LYS A 444 -12.19 -15.52 -4.99
CA LYS A 444 -11.75 -16.14 -3.74
C LYS A 444 -12.25 -15.32 -2.55
N HIS A 445 -12.03 -15.82 -1.33
CA HIS A 445 -12.42 -15.11 -0.11
C HIS A 445 -11.80 -13.72 -0.05
N SER A 446 -12.61 -12.76 0.36
CA SER A 446 -12.20 -11.36 0.46
C SER A 446 -12.68 -10.75 1.77
N ASP A 447 -11.78 -10.04 2.46
CA ASP A 447 -12.10 -9.28 3.67
C ASP A 447 -12.67 -7.92 3.28
N LEU A 448 -13.53 -7.35 4.13
CA LEU A 448 -14.00 -5.98 4.02
C LEU A 448 -13.17 -5.11 4.97
N ILE A 449 -12.48 -4.14 4.40
CA ILE A 449 -11.59 -3.23 5.12
C ILE A 449 -12.13 -1.82 5.01
N ALA A 450 -12.17 -1.08 6.11
CA ALA A 450 -12.47 0.35 6.15
C ALA A 450 -11.19 1.16 6.36
N GLN A 451 -11.08 2.28 5.69
CA GLN A 451 -10.16 3.36 6.02
C GLN A 451 -11.01 4.55 6.45
N VAL A 452 -10.82 4.98 7.69
CA VAL A 452 -11.55 6.07 8.31
C VAL A 452 -10.65 7.29 8.35
N SER A 453 -11.07 8.38 7.71
CA SER A 453 -10.43 9.69 7.81
C SER A 453 -11.32 10.59 8.64
N TYR A 454 -10.81 11.14 9.74
CA TYR A 454 -11.54 12.03 10.63
C TYR A 454 -10.61 13.13 11.16
N ALA A 455 -10.98 14.37 10.98
CA ALA A 455 -10.18 15.55 11.35
C ALA A 455 -8.70 15.42 10.91
N GLY A 456 -8.44 14.93 9.69
CA GLY A 456 -7.09 14.74 9.15
C GLY A 456 -6.32 13.50 9.65
N TRP A 457 -6.77 12.84 10.72
CA TRP A 457 -6.25 11.53 11.12
C TRP A 457 -6.77 10.43 10.21
N ASN A 458 -5.94 9.42 9.96
CA ASN A 458 -6.28 8.28 9.11
C ASN A 458 -6.08 6.96 9.85
N PHE A 459 -7.14 6.14 9.88
CA PHE A 459 -7.16 4.86 10.60
C PHE A 459 -7.56 3.72 9.66
N GLY A 460 -6.84 2.61 9.74
CA GLY A 460 -7.26 1.35 9.11
C GLY A 460 -8.07 0.51 10.10
N SER A 461 -9.23 0.04 9.69
CA SER A 461 -10.06 -0.90 10.45
C SER A 461 -10.58 -1.99 9.54
N SER A 462 -10.84 -3.19 10.08
CA SER A 462 -11.66 -4.18 9.37
C SER A 462 -13.13 -3.90 9.68
N VAL A 463 -13.99 -4.09 8.69
CA VAL A 463 -15.44 -4.02 8.92
C VAL A 463 -15.85 -5.23 9.76
N ARG A 464 -16.59 -5.00 10.82
CA ARG A 464 -17.04 -6.01 11.80
C ARG A 464 -18.55 -6.10 11.81
N ILE A 465 -19.05 -7.20 12.30
CA ILE A 465 -20.45 -7.41 12.68
C ILE A 465 -20.51 -8.50 13.75
N ASP A 466 -21.39 -8.33 14.71
CA ASP A 466 -21.67 -9.39 15.66
C ASP A 466 -22.20 -10.65 14.94
N PRO A 467 -21.67 -11.86 15.22
CA PRO A 467 -22.08 -13.09 14.55
C PRO A 467 -23.54 -13.46 14.74
N GLU A 468 -24.13 -13.17 15.92
CA GLU A 468 -25.55 -13.44 16.20
C GLU A 468 -26.42 -12.49 15.40
N ARG A 469 -26.03 -11.22 15.33
CA ARG A 469 -26.69 -10.23 14.48
C ARG A 469 -26.62 -10.60 13.00
N LEU A 470 -25.46 -11.06 12.51
CA LEU A 470 -25.33 -11.52 11.13
C LEU A 470 -26.24 -12.73 10.85
N ALA A 471 -26.33 -13.67 11.81
CA ALA A 471 -27.21 -14.83 11.70
C ALA A 471 -28.69 -14.42 11.72
N ALA A 472 -29.09 -13.46 12.57
CA ALA A 472 -30.45 -12.95 12.68
C ALA A 472 -30.94 -12.24 11.41
N LEU A 473 -30.02 -11.71 10.56
CA LEU A 473 -30.37 -11.14 9.26
C LEU A 473 -30.89 -12.20 8.25
N GLY A 474 -30.68 -13.49 8.52
CA GLY A 474 -31.18 -14.57 7.67
C GLY A 474 -30.73 -14.51 6.21
N LEU A 475 -29.56 -13.91 5.95
CA LEU A 475 -29.07 -13.66 4.59
C LEU A 475 -28.81 -14.99 3.86
N ALA A 476 -29.59 -15.24 2.80
CA ALA A 476 -29.40 -16.41 1.96
C ALA A 476 -28.10 -16.28 1.14
N ASP A 477 -27.44 -17.42 0.90
CA ASP A 477 -26.34 -17.51 -0.04
C ASP A 477 -26.79 -17.00 -1.42
N ARG A 478 -25.95 -16.19 -2.08
CA ARG A 478 -26.28 -15.65 -3.40
C ARG A 478 -25.48 -16.36 -4.50
N THR A 479 -26.18 -16.98 -5.42
CA THR A 479 -25.54 -17.57 -6.61
C THR A 479 -25.46 -16.54 -7.72
N ILE A 480 -24.23 -16.25 -8.18
CA ILE A 480 -23.96 -15.33 -9.28
C ILE A 480 -23.03 -16.04 -10.27
N GLY A 481 -23.50 -16.30 -11.48
CA GLY A 481 -22.79 -17.09 -12.47
C GLY A 481 -22.41 -18.48 -11.95
N ARG A 482 -21.12 -18.79 -11.91
CA ARG A 482 -20.59 -20.08 -11.45
C ARG A 482 -20.12 -20.09 -9.99
N ARG A 483 -20.55 -19.10 -9.18
CA ARG A 483 -20.11 -18.97 -7.79
C ARG A 483 -21.27 -18.76 -6.84
N VAL A 484 -21.07 -19.23 -5.63
CA VAL A 484 -21.92 -18.95 -4.49
C VAL A 484 -21.18 -17.99 -3.58
N PHE A 485 -21.82 -16.89 -3.23
CA PHE A 485 -21.33 -15.88 -2.30
C PHE A 485 -22.06 -16.00 -0.97
N THR A 486 -21.31 -16.06 0.10
CA THR A 486 -21.79 -16.14 1.48
C THR A 486 -21.09 -15.09 2.30
N LEU A 487 -21.79 -14.44 3.21
CA LEU A 487 -21.17 -13.57 4.22
C LEU A 487 -20.91 -14.38 5.49
N GLU A 488 -19.71 -14.28 6.00
CA GLU A 488 -19.28 -14.96 7.24
C GLU A 488 -18.44 -14.02 8.09
N THR A 489 -18.32 -14.33 9.39
CA THR A 489 -17.38 -13.67 10.29
C THR A 489 -16.22 -14.59 10.65
N ARG A 490 -15.08 -14.01 11.04
CA ARG A 490 -13.93 -14.74 11.58
C ARG A 490 -13.20 -13.96 12.67
N GLY A 491 -12.48 -14.68 13.53
CA GLY A 491 -11.69 -14.07 14.60
C GLY A 491 -12.50 -13.08 15.43
N SER A 492 -12.04 -11.85 15.55
CA SER A 492 -12.74 -10.76 16.26
C SER A 492 -13.91 -10.18 15.46
N ASN A 493 -14.84 -11.00 15.01
CA ASN A 493 -16.06 -10.61 14.29
C ASN A 493 -15.81 -9.91 12.94
N LEU A 494 -14.69 -10.19 12.29
CA LEU A 494 -14.33 -9.58 11.00
C LEU A 494 -15.24 -10.11 9.90
N LEU A 495 -15.99 -9.22 9.25
CA LEU A 495 -16.87 -9.54 8.15
C LEU A 495 -16.09 -9.84 6.87
N PHE A 496 -16.43 -10.90 6.17
CA PHE A 496 -15.84 -11.22 4.88
C PHE A 496 -16.82 -11.85 3.89
N LEU A 497 -16.54 -11.64 2.62
CA LEU A 497 -17.25 -12.24 1.51
C LEU A 497 -16.55 -13.53 1.08
N LYS A 498 -17.21 -14.66 1.28
CA LYS A 498 -16.76 -15.98 0.86
C LYS A 498 -17.27 -16.27 -0.54
N ALA A 499 -16.37 -16.58 -1.47
CA ALA A 499 -16.69 -16.98 -2.82
C ALA A 499 -16.33 -18.46 -3.03
N THR A 500 -17.31 -19.29 -3.38
CA THR A 500 -17.13 -20.73 -3.59
C THR A 500 -17.56 -21.10 -5.00
N LYS A 501 -16.74 -21.86 -5.73
CA LYS A 501 -17.08 -22.34 -7.08
C LYS A 501 -18.17 -23.40 -6.98
N LEU A 502 -19.25 -23.29 -7.79
CA LEU A 502 -20.25 -24.35 -7.92
C LEU A 502 -19.59 -25.62 -8.47
N SER A 503 -19.71 -26.73 -7.74
CA SER A 503 -19.29 -28.03 -8.27
C SER A 503 -20.21 -28.47 -9.41
N SER A 504 -19.68 -29.23 -10.38
CA SER A 504 -20.45 -29.79 -11.49
C SER A 504 -21.61 -30.68 -11.01
N ALA A 505 -21.44 -31.33 -9.86
CA ALA A 505 -22.48 -32.15 -9.23
C ALA A 505 -23.70 -31.36 -8.69
N ALA A 506 -23.51 -30.04 -8.38
CA ALA A 506 -24.62 -29.21 -7.88
C ALA A 506 -25.54 -28.69 -9.00
N ARG A 507 -25.18 -28.91 -10.27
CA ARG A 507 -25.98 -28.47 -11.43
C ARG A 507 -27.27 -29.27 -11.68
N THR A 508 -27.35 -30.47 -11.13
CA THR A 508 -28.44 -31.41 -11.39
C THR A 508 -29.50 -31.48 -10.27
N ILE A 509 -29.37 -30.72 -9.18
CA ILE A 509 -30.29 -30.79 -8.05
C ILE A 509 -31.23 -29.58 -8.07
N PRO A 510 -32.56 -29.77 -8.18
CA PRO A 510 -33.57 -28.72 -8.05
C PRO A 510 -33.43 -27.99 -6.70
N ALA A 511 -33.76 -26.70 -6.67
CA ALA A 511 -33.59 -25.82 -5.50
C ALA A 511 -34.29 -26.33 -4.22
N ALA A 512 -35.37 -27.10 -4.35
CA ALA A 512 -36.14 -27.69 -3.25
C ALA A 512 -35.42 -28.79 -2.44
N VAL A 513 -34.29 -29.36 -2.96
CA VAL A 513 -33.60 -30.51 -2.32
C VAL A 513 -32.26 -30.11 -1.66
N ARG A 514 -31.84 -28.87 -1.79
CA ARG A 514 -30.55 -28.37 -1.29
C ARG A 514 -30.30 -28.43 0.24
N PRO A 515 -31.31 -28.27 1.14
CA PRO A 515 -31.05 -28.32 2.59
C PRO A 515 -30.59 -29.66 3.11
N VAL A 516 -31.07 -30.79 2.50
CA VAL A 516 -30.82 -32.14 3.00
C VAL A 516 -29.37 -32.61 2.77
N PHE A 517 -28.72 -32.19 1.69
CA PHE A 517 -27.33 -32.58 1.38
C PHE A 517 -26.28 -31.88 2.21
N ARG A 518 -26.54 -30.63 2.68
CA ARG A 518 -25.62 -29.91 3.58
C ARG A 518 -25.42 -30.64 4.93
N ALA A 519 -26.50 -31.18 5.48
CA ALA A 519 -26.42 -31.92 6.74
C ALA A 519 -25.63 -33.26 6.62
N ARG A 520 -25.63 -33.90 5.46
CA ARG A 520 -24.86 -35.14 5.20
C ARG A 520 -23.39 -34.86 4.96
N ALA A 521 -23.02 -33.80 4.22
CA ALA A 521 -21.64 -33.44 3.96
C ALA A 521 -20.89 -33.00 5.24
N VAL A 522 -21.53 -32.18 6.10
CA VAL A 522 -20.97 -31.78 7.40
C VAL A 522 -20.81 -32.98 8.35
N ARG A 523 -21.73 -33.95 8.39
CA ARG A 523 -21.58 -35.19 9.19
C ARG A 523 -20.45 -36.08 8.67
N LYS A 524 -20.26 -36.16 7.32
CA LYS A 524 -19.15 -36.92 6.73
C LYS A 524 -17.79 -36.28 6.99
N ALA A 525 -17.65 -34.95 6.92
CA ALA A 525 -16.46 -34.22 7.25
C ALA A 525 -16.08 -34.36 8.75
N ARG A 526 -17.07 -34.27 9.66
CA ARG A 526 -16.83 -34.48 11.09
C ARG A 526 -16.40 -35.92 11.42
N ARG A 527 -16.91 -36.94 10.71
CA ARG A 527 -16.48 -38.35 10.86
C ARG A 527 -15.02 -38.57 10.39
N ILE A 528 -14.61 -37.90 9.29
CA ILE A 528 -13.24 -37.99 8.76
C ILE A 528 -12.26 -37.29 9.70
N ALA A 529 -12.57 -36.09 10.17
CA ALA A 529 -11.78 -35.38 11.15
C ALA A 529 -11.62 -36.14 12.48
N GLY A 530 -12.70 -36.80 12.96
CA GLY A 530 -12.65 -37.63 14.14
C GLY A 530 -11.81 -38.92 13.99
N ARG A 531 -11.68 -39.47 12.77
CA ARG A 531 -10.79 -40.63 12.48
C ARG A 531 -9.32 -40.21 12.40
N ILE A 532 -9.01 -39.05 11.82
CA ILE A 532 -7.65 -38.51 11.76
C ILE A 532 -7.15 -38.16 13.16
N ARG A 533 -7.96 -37.52 14.01
CA ARG A 533 -7.61 -37.22 15.39
C ARG A 533 -7.34 -38.47 16.24
N ARG A 534 -8.11 -39.57 16.04
CA ARG A 534 -7.89 -40.84 16.73
C ARG A 534 -6.66 -41.61 16.25
N ARG A 535 -6.23 -41.42 14.99
CA ARG A 535 -4.97 -41.99 14.48
C ARG A 535 -3.75 -41.23 14.98
N LEU A 536 -3.80 -39.91 15.08
CA LEU A 536 -2.72 -39.09 15.63
C LEU A 536 -2.48 -39.34 17.14
N LEU A 537 -3.57 -39.62 17.91
CA LEU A 537 -3.46 -39.94 19.32
C LEU A 537 -2.95 -41.38 19.61
N LYS A 538 -2.86 -42.26 18.60
CA LYS A 538 -2.28 -43.60 18.71
C LYS A 538 -0.79 -43.67 18.33
N VAL A 539 -0.21 -42.59 17.80
CA VAL A 539 1.22 -42.50 17.42
C VAL A 539 2.03 -41.77 18.51
N ILE A 540 1.34 -41.19 19.52
CA ILE A 540 1.96 -40.46 20.66
C ILE A 540 1.84 -41.26 21.99
N ARG A 541 1.58 -42.58 21.87
CA ARG A 541 1.74 -43.52 23.00
C ARG A 541 2.76 -44.60 22.68
#